data_11b044426c5f4c01e943522082b47184
#
_entry.id   11b044426c5f4c01e943522082b47184
#
_cell.length_a   1.000
_cell.length_b   1.000
_cell.length_c   1.000
_cell.angle_alpha   90.00
_cell.angle_beta   90.00
_cell.angle_gamma   90.00
#
_symmetry.space_group_name_H-M   'P 1'
#
loop_
_entity.id
_entity.type
_entity.pdbx_description
1 polymer ?
#
loop_
_entity_poly.entity_id
_entity_poly.type
_entity_poly.pdbx_seq_one_letter_code
_entity_poly.pdbx_strand_id
1 'polypeptide(L)'
;MKTIIKKKQAFSTDDNLILLCDKKSNLSEFNLSKDELNYIQKEQKEDNEIITINQYNRLIFVVNPKAEKNVNKHLEDVRLLGDKLQGILKDKESVIIIDVKGNQTEVLAIAEGMALANYTFTTHKTDPKPNKLTTLYLCNKASENDTEELQNIVDAVYLTRDLINEPFSHMTAKDLADAAVNSGKKNGVNTTVFNKKKIETLKMGGLLAVNKGSIDEPTFTIMEYKPKNATNKQPIILVGKGIVYDTGGLSLKPTANSMDLMKTDMGGSGVVIGAMQAIAANKLDKYVIALIPATDNRPSGNAYAPGDVITMHDGTTVEVLNTDAEGRLVLADALSFAKKYKPELVIDLATLTGAASAAIGHYGIVSMHDGSEKEHSELKKAGATTHERLAEMPFWSDYDELIKSEVADIKNLGGPSGGAITAGKFLAHFVDYPWIHLDIAGPTFIKAKYGYRGKGATGMGVRLLYQFIKNRA
;
A
#
# COMPACT_ATOMS: atom_id res chain seq x y z
N MET A 1 9.71 2.47 14.92
CA MET A 1 10.40 1.25 15.46
C MET A 1 10.05 0.09 14.55
N LYS A 2 11.02 -0.75 14.16
CA LYS A 2 10.79 -1.90 13.27
C LYS A 2 10.59 -3.17 14.10
N THR A 3 9.61 -3.98 13.72
CA THR A 3 9.44 -5.33 14.24
C THR A 3 10.28 -6.28 13.40
N ILE A 4 11.10 -7.09 14.04
CA ILE A 4 11.98 -8.07 13.40
C ILE A 4 11.34 -9.44 13.49
N ILE A 5 11.20 -10.14 12.36
CA ILE A 5 10.70 -11.49 12.28
C ILE A 5 11.90 -12.40 12.01
N LYS A 6 12.14 -13.39 12.87
CA LYS A 6 13.29 -14.30 12.78
C LYS A 6 12.88 -15.73 13.02
N LYS A 7 13.64 -16.65 12.43
CA LYS A 7 13.53 -18.07 12.78
C LYS A 7 14.25 -18.37 14.10
N LYS A 8 13.69 -19.27 14.91
CA LYS A 8 14.31 -19.81 16.14
C LYS A 8 14.11 -21.33 16.16
N GLN A 9 15.15 -22.08 16.53
CA GLN A 9 15.11 -23.55 16.49
C GLN A 9 14.47 -24.16 17.74
N ALA A 10 14.60 -23.51 18.89
CA ALA A 10 14.10 -23.99 20.16
C ALA A 10 13.63 -22.84 21.04
N PHE A 11 12.83 -23.13 22.05
CA PHE A 11 12.37 -22.20 23.07
C PHE A 11 12.85 -22.61 24.46
N SER A 12 12.86 -21.66 25.39
CA SER A 12 13.22 -21.87 26.79
C SER A 12 11.98 -21.73 27.69
N THR A 13 12.15 -22.03 28.97
CA THR A 13 11.11 -21.93 30.00
C THR A 13 10.71 -20.48 30.30
N ASP A 14 11.49 -19.49 29.89
CA ASP A 14 11.25 -18.06 30.14
C ASP A 14 10.70 -17.32 28.92
N ASP A 15 10.65 -17.97 27.76
CA ASP A 15 10.14 -17.38 26.54
C ASP A 15 8.59 -17.24 26.58
N ASN A 16 8.06 -16.10 26.15
CA ASN A 16 6.64 -15.96 25.88
C ASN A 16 6.28 -16.76 24.62
N LEU A 17 5.20 -17.53 24.64
CA LEU A 17 4.83 -18.45 23.57
C LEU A 17 3.43 -18.13 23.01
N ILE A 18 3.30 -18.26 21.70
CA ILE A 18 2.02 -18.37 20.99
C ILE A 18 1.99 -19.75 20.34
N LEU A 19 1.11 -20.60 20.81
CA LEU A 19 0.94 -21.98 20.34
C LEU A 19 -0.25 -22.03 19.41
N LEU A 20 0.00 -22.19 18.12
CA LEU A 20 -1.07 -22.38 17.13
C LEU A 20 -1.54 -23.84 17.18
N CYS A 21 -2.73 -24.05 17.68
CA CYS A 21 -3.28 -25.36 18.04
C CYS A 21 -4.61 -25.65 17.34
N ASP A 22 -5.02 -26.90 17.44
CA ASP A 22 -6.40 -27.36 17.33
C ASP A 22 -6.78 -28.16 18.61
N LYS A 23 -8.02 -28.66 18.67
CA LYS A 23 -8.51 -29.44 19.83
C LYS A 23 -7.77 -30.77 20.04
N LYS A 24 -6.95 -31.23 19.08
CA LYS A 24 -6.19 -32.49 19.12
C LYS A 24 -4.70 -32.30 19.33
N SER A 25 -4.24 -31.07 19.37
CA SER A 25 -2.82 -30.73 19.49
C SER A 25 -2.23 -31.22 20.81
N ASN A 26 -1.04 -31.83 20.76
CA ASN A 26 -0.33 -32.26 21.94
C ASN A 26 0.47 -31.11 22.55
N LEU A 27 0.19 -30.77 23.79
CA LEU A 27 0.81 -29.66 24.51
C LEU A 27 1.81 -30.12 25.60
N SER A 28 2.19 -31.39 25.64
CA SER A 28 3.04 -31.97 26.72
C SER A 28 4.45 -31.37 26.81
N GLU A 29 4.99 -30.83 25.69
CA GLU A 29 6.36 -30.26 25.63
C GLU A 29 6.46 -28.81 26.16
N PHE A 30 5.34 -28.16 26.48
CA PHE A 30 5.32 -26.73 26.84
C PHE A 30 5.35 -26.47 28.35
N ASN A 31 5.65 -27.48 29.17
CA ASN A 31 5.71 -27.39 30.62
C ASN A 31 4.43 -26.80 31.25
N LEU A 32 3.28 -27.28 30.80
CA LEU A 32 1.97 -26.94 31.34
C LEU A 32 1.61 -27.92 32.48
N SER A 33 1.12 -27.38 33.58
CA SER A 33 0.59 -28.17 34.68
C SER A 33 -0.71 -28.87 34.31
N LYS A 34 -1.14 -29.86 35.08
CA LYS A 34 -2.42 -30.55 34.88
C LYS A 34 -3.61 -29.59 34.95
N ASP A 35 -3.55 -28.63 35.85
CA ASP A 35 -4.63 -27.65 36.03
C ASP A 35 -4.71 -26.66 34.84
N GLU A 36 -3.56 -26.21 34.31
CA GLU A 36 -3.49 -25.40 33.11
C GLU A 36 -4.01 -26.16 31.89
N LEU A 37 -3.67 -27.44 31.73
CA LEU A 37 -4.22 -28.27 30.64
C LEU A 37 -5.73 -28.46 30.77
N ASN A 38 -6.27 -28.68 31.97
CA ASN A 38 -7.70 -28.77 32.23
C ASN A 38 -8.41 -27.45 31.91
N TYR A 39 -7.81 -26.32 32.27
CA TYR A 39 -8.31 -24.99 31.94
C TYR A 39 -8.34 -24.77 30.41
N ILE A 40 -7.25 -25.09 29.70
CA ILE A 40 -7.21 -25.00 28.26
C ILE A 40 -8.33 -25.83 27.61
N GLN A 41 -8.52 -27.09 28.05
CA GLN A 41 -9.55 -27.95 27.52
C GLN A 41 -10.97 -27.40 27.75
N LYS A 42 -11.20 -26.76 28.90
CA LYS A 42 -12.48 -26.11 29.23
C LYS A 42 -12.74 -24.95 28.27
N GLU A 43 -11.77 -24.03 28.14
CA GLU A 43 -11.86 -22.85 27.29
C GLU A 43 -12.04 -23.21 25.79
N GLN A 44 -11.36 -24.29 25.34
CA GLN A 44 -11.52 -24.82 23.98
C GLN A 44 -12.93 -25.37 23.71
N LYS A 45 -13.63 -25.89 24.73
CA LYS A 45 -15.03 -26.32 24.60
C LYS A 45 -15.99 -25.12 24.45
N GLU A 46 -15.62 -23.98 24.99
CA GLU A 46 -16.35 -22.72 24.88
C GLU A 46 -15.99 -21.94 23.59
N ASP A 47 -15.20 -22.57 22.69
CA ASP A 47 -14.75 -22.02 21.40
C ASP A 47 -13.99 -20.68 21.53
N ASN A 48 -13.26 -20.48 22.64
CA ASN A 48 -12.37 -19.35 22.83
C ASN A 48 -11.14 -19.48 21.90
N GLU A 49 -10.92 -18.47 21.07
CA GLU A 49 -9.84 -18.49 20.05
C GLU A 49 -8.46 -18.18 20.66
N ILE A 50 -8.39 -17.42 21.74
CA ILE A 50 -7.14 -17.08 22.44
C ILE A 50 -7.32 -17.44 23.93
N ILE A 51 -6.57 -18.41 24.39
CA ILE A 51 -6.54 -18.85 25.80
C ILE A 51 -5.21 -18.42 26.39
N THR A 52 -5.23 -17.64 27.46
CA THR A 52 -4.02 -17.10 28.08
C THR A 52 -3.68 -17.87 29.36
N ILE A 53 -2.47 -18.38 29.44
CA ILE A 53 -1.86 -18.98 30.62
C ILE A 53 -0.77 -18.05 31.13
N ASN A 54 -0.89 -17.62 32.38
CA ASN A 54 0.12 -16.79 33.02
C ASN A 54 0.92 -17.63 34.02
N GLN A 55 2.15 -17.93 33.66
CA GLN A 55 3.10 -18.67 34.54
C GLN A 55 4.01 -17.71 35.33
N TYR A 56 3.59 -16.46 35.55
CA TYR A 56 4.31 -15.38 36.25
C TYR A 56 5.59 -14.91 35.55
N ASN A 57 6.52 -15.80 35.21
CA ASN A 57 7.75 -15.51 34.48
C ASN A 57 7.53 -15.38 32.97
N ARG A 58 6.49 -16.04 32.42
CA ARG A 58 6.14 -15.98 30.99
C ARG A 58 4.63 -16.05 30.76
N LEU A 59 4.22 -15.69 29.54
CA LEU A 59 2.88 -15.88 29.05
C LEU A 59 2.86 -16.95 27.96
N ILE A 60 1.85 -17.83 28.01
CA ILE A 60 1.58 -18.81 26.96
C ILE A 60 0.17 -18.54 26.42
N PHE A 61 0.06 -18.37 25.12
CA PHE A 61 -1.21 -18.20 24.41
C PHE A 61 -1.47 -19.44 23.58
N VAL A 62 -2.55 -20.15 23.89
CA VAL A 62 -3.05 -21.24 23.03
C VAL A 62 -4.06 -20.60 22.08
N VAL A 63 -3.75 -20.64 20.79
CA VAL A 63 -4.53 -19.99 19.74
C VAL A 63 -5.19 -21.05 18.87
N ASN A 64 -6.53 -21.04 18.85
CA ASN A 64 -7.36 -21.96 18.08
C ASN A 64 -8.24 -21.16 17.11
N PRO A 65 -7.76 -20.84 15.90
CA PRO A 65 -8.56 -20.12 14.93
C PRO A 65 -9.83 -20.91 14.57
N LYS A 66 -10.97 -20.20 14.53
CA LYS A 66 -12.23 -20.81 14.11
C LYS A 66 -12.15 -21.27 12.66
N ALA A 67 -12.78 -22.40 12.38
CA ALA A 67 -12.86 -22.90 11.03
C ALA A 67 -13.71 -21.96 10.15
N GLU A 68 -13.18 -21.57 9.01
CA GLU A 68 -13.85 -20.78 7.98
C GLU A 68 -13.68 -21.49 6.62
N LYS A 69 -14.76 -21.62 5.85
CA LYS A 69 -14.73 -22.29 4.55
C LYS A 69 -13.95 -21.49 3.50
N ASN A 70 -14.05 -20.17 3.57
CA ASN A 70 -13.31 -19.31 2.66
C ASN A 70 -11.88 -19.10 3.20
N VAL A 71 -10.90 -19.70 2.52
CA VAL A 71 -9.49 -19.67 2.93
C VAL A 71 -8.96 -18.24 3.11
N ASN A 72 -9.30 -17.31 2.21
CA ASN A 72 -8.84 -15.93 2.28
C ASN A 72 -9.42 -15.21 3.50
N LYS A 73 -10.71 -15.45 3.80
CA LYS A 73 -11.35 -14.92 5.00
C LYS A 73 -10.75 -15.54 6.26
N HIS A 74 -10.50 -16.84 6.26
CA HIS A 74 -9.84 -17.52 7.36
C HIS A 74 -8.48 -16.90 7.69
N LEU A 75 -7.63 -16.69 6.68
CA LEU A 75 -6.31 -16.08 6.88
C LEU A 75 -6.42 -14.63 7.37
N GLU A 76 -7.43 -13.89 6.96
CA GLU A 76 -7.67 -12.54 7.50
C GLU A 76 -8.08 -12.60 8.99
N ASP A 77 -8.98 -13.52 9.36
CA ASP A 77 -9.37 -13.71 10.76
C ASP A 77 -8.14 -14.08 11.62
N VAL A 78 -7.24 -14.90 11.09
CA VAL A 78 -5.96 -15.24 11.74
C VAL A 78 -5.02 -14.02 11.88
N ARG A 79 -4.92 -13.14 10.88
CA ARG A 79 -4.18 -11.86 11.01
C ARG A 79 -4.77 -10.97 12.10
N LEU A 80 -6.10 -10.94 12.22
CA LEU A 80 -6.79 -10.19 13.28
C LEU A 80 -6.54 -10.78 14.68
N LEU A 81 -6.36 -12.10 14.82
CA LEU A 81 -5.87 -12.69 16.06
C LEU A 81 -4.44 -12.21 16.38
N GLY A 82 -3.59 -12.07 15.36
CA GLY A 82 -2.27 -11.45 15.50
C GLY A 82 -2.34 -10.01 16.04
N ASP A 83 -3.27 -9.17 15.56
CA ASP A 83 -3.48 -7.82 16.09
C ASP A 83 -3.88 -7.84 17.58
N LYS A 84 -4.79 -8.74 17.97
CA LYS A 84 -5.19 -8.89 19.37
C LYS A 84 -4.02 -9.31 20.25
N LEU A 85 -3.23 -10.29 19.82
CA LEU A 85 -2.04 -10.78 20.54
C LEU A 85 -0.98 -9.69 20.69
N GLN A 86 -0.74 -8.89 19.64
CA GLN A 86 0.17 -7.75 19.71
C GLN A 86 -0.27 -6.76 20.80
N GLY A 87 -1.57 -6.45 20.88
CA GLY A 87 -2.10 -5.55 21.91
C GLY A 87 -1.83 -6.00 23.34
N ILE A 88 -1.83 -7.33 23.58
CA ILE A 88 -1.52 -7.92 24.89
C ILE A 88 0.00 -7.94 25.16
N LEU A 89 0.79 -8.18 24.10
CA LEU A 89 2.24 -8.41 24.20
C LEU A 89 3.08 -7.15 23.95
N LYS A 90 2.48 -5.99 23.72
CA LYS A 90 3.19 -4.74 23.36
C LYS A 90 4.28 -4.30 24.35
N ASP A 91 4.19 -4.72 25.63
CA ASP A 91 5.14 -4.41 26.69
C ASP A 91 6.19 -5.52 26.91
N LYS A 92 6.15 -6.59 26.14
CA LYS A 92 7.15 -7.67 26.10
C LYS A 92 8.15 -7.41 24.97
N GLU A 93 9.40 -7.81 25.13
CA GLU A 93 10.44 -7.58 24.11
C GLU A 93 10.32 -8.54 22.94
N SER A 94 9.93 -9.79 23.21
CA SER A 94 9.82 -10.83 22.19
C SER A 94 8.76 -11.86 22.53
N VAL A 95 8.36 -12.61 21.50
CA VAL A 95 7.48 -13.77 21.60
C VAL A 95 7.86 -14.81 20.54
N ILE A 96 7.65 -16.08 20.84
CA ILE A 96 7.86 -17.19 19.92
C ILE A 96 6.51 -17.73 19.47
N ILE A 97 6.31 -17.80 18.18
CA ILE A 97 5.12 -18.37 17.52
C ILE A 97 5.47 -19.79 17.09
N ILE A 98 4.71 -20.78 17.57
CA ILE A 98 4.97 -22.20 17.36
C ILE A 98 3.78 -22.85 16.66
N ASP A 99 4.06 -23.55 15.58
CA ASP A 99 3.09 -24.35 14.85
C ASP A 99 2.95 -25.74 15.48
N VAL A 100 1.93 -25.93 16.29
CA VAL A 100 1.65 -27.23 16.94
C VAL A 100 0.76 -28.12 16.07
N LYS A 101 -0.12 -27.53 15.27
CA LYS A 101 -1.08 -28.29 14.42
C LYS A 101 -0.58 -28.57 13.00
N GLY A 102 0.54 -27.99 12.58
CA GLY A 102 1.12 -28.22 11.24
C GLY A 102 0.58 -27.30 10.14
N ASN A 103 0.23 -26.05 10.46
CA ASN A 103 -0.27 -25.07 9.49
C ASN A 103 0.61 -23.81 9.42
N GLN A 104 1.68 -23.90 8.65
CA GLN A 104 2.65 -22.82 8.45
C GLN A 104 2.01 -21.52 7.95
N THR A 105 1.00 -21.60 7.09
CA THR A 105 0.34 -20.41 6.51
C THR A 105 -0.35 -19.58 7.60
N GLU A 106 -0.94 -20.21 8.59
CA GLU A 106 -1.56 -19.51 9.71
C GLU A 106 -0.51 -18.89 10.64
N VAL A 107 0.64 -19.55 10.85
CA VAL A 107 1.78 -18.98 11.62
C VAL A 107 2.27 -17.69 10.99
N LEU A 108 2.46 -17.69 9.65
CA LEU A 108 2.85 -16.50 8.91
C LEU A 108 1.78 -15.40 8.99
N ALA A 109 0.49 -15.76 8.93
CA ALA A 109 -0.61 -14.81 9.05
C ALA A 109 -0.69 -14.17 10.45
N ILE A 110 -0.47 -14.93 11.53
CA ILE A 110 -0.36 -14.37 12.89
C ILE A 110 0.81 -13.42 12.98
N ALA A 111 1.99 -13.83 12.50
CA ALA A 111 3.20 -13.01 12.55
C ALA A 111 3.03 -11.72 11.73
N GLU A 112 2.41 -11.79 10.55
CA GLU A 112 2.08 -10.64 9.70
C GLU A 112 1.15 -9.67 10.46
N GLY A 113 0.04 -10.18 11.01
CA GLY A 113 -0.91 -9.39 11.77
C GLY A 113 -0.27 -8.70 12.98
N MET A 114 0.55 -9.43 13.75
CA MET A 114 1.29 -8.86 14.88
C MET A 114 2.28 -7.78 14.46
N ALA A 115 3.11 -8.06 13.45
CA ALA A 115 4.10 -7.12 12.97
C ALA A 115 3.46 -5.84 12.46
N LEU A 116 2.44 -5.94 11.59
CA LEU A 116 1.74 -4.79 11.03
C LEU A 116 1.00 -3.98 12.09
N ALA A 117 0.43 -4.63 13.12
CA ALA A 117 -0.22 -3.97 14.26
C ALA A 117 0.77 -3.23 15.16
N ASN A 118 2.02 -3.66 15.20
CA ASN A 118 3.05 -3.09 16.07
C ASN A 118 3.63 -1.75 15.55
N TYR A 119 3.30 -1.37 14.31
CA TYR A 119 3.75 -0.12 13.72
C TYR A 119 3.24 1.10 14.48
N THR A 120 4.14 2.05 14.73
CA THR A 120 3.83 3.36 15.29
C THR A 120 4.66 4.44 14.61
N PHE A 121 4.02 5.53 14.17
CA PHE A 121 4.71 6.70 13.64
C PHE A 121 4.95 7.69 14.77
N THR A 122 6.23 7.88 15.15
CA THR A 122 6.63 8.72 16.29
C THR A 122 7.78 9.65 15.95
N THR A 123 8.11 9.82 14.66
CA THR A 123 9.29 10.54 14.17
C THR A 123 9.40 11.96 14.74
N HIS A 124 8.27 12.66 14.87
CA HIS A 124 8.24 14.06 15.32
C HIS A 124 7.87 14.23 16.80
N LYS A 125 7.87 13.15 17.60
CA LYS A 125 7.63 13.25 19.04
C LYS A 125 8.94 13.46 19.80
N THR A 126 8.93 14.38 20.75
CA THR A 126 10.08 14.64 21.63
C THR A 126 10.29 13.55 22.67
N ASP A 127 9.21 12.91 23.14
CA ASP A 127 9.22 11.76 24.06
C ASP A 127 8.40 10.59 23.45
N PRO A 128 8.98 9.84 22.51
CA PRO A 128 8.28 8.70 21.90
C PRO A 128 8.19 7.54 22.89
N LYS A 129 6.99 6.97 23.03
CA LYS A 129 6.74 5.75 23.82
C LYS A 129 6.37 4.60 22.87
N PRO A 130 7.34 4.00 22.18
CA PRO A 130 7.08 2.89 21.29
C PRO A 130 6.72 1.63 22.08
N ASN A 131 6.03 0.70 21.41
CA ASN A 131 5.82 -0.63 21.94
C ASN A 131 7.18 -1.32 22.19
N LYS A 132 7.28 -2.14 23.24
CA LYS A 132 8.52 -2.86 23.55
C LYS A 132 8.72 -4.10 22.67
N LEU A 133 7.66 -4.62 22.03
CA LEU A 133 7.73 -5.82 21.19
C LEU A 133 8.55 -5.56 19.93
N THR A 134 9.81 -5.97 19.95
CA THR A 134 10.76 -5.77 18.85
C THR A 134 10.96 -7.00 17.99
N THR A 135 10.75 -8.19 18.53
CA THR A 135 11.10 -9.43 17.86
C THR A 135 9.99 -10.48 17.93
N LEU A 136 9.61 -11.00 16.78
CA LEU A 136 8.75 -12.16 16.62
C LEU A 136 9.62 -13.34 16.14
N TYR A 137 9.67 -14.41 16.89
CA TYR A 137 10.36 -15.63 16.49
C TYR A 137 9.37 -16.64 15.93
N LEU A 138 9.69 -17.24 14.79
CA LEU A 138 8.95 -18.35 14.22
C LEU A 138 9.72 -19.64 14.51
N CYS A 139 9.08 -20.58 15.21
CA CYS A 139 9.69 -21.83 15.59
C CYS A 139 9.05 -23.01 14.81
N ASN A 140 9.84 -24.04 14.57
CA ASN A 140 9.51 -25.28 13.88
C ASN A 140 9.45 -25.14 12.33
N LYS A 141 8.33 -25.40 11.67
CA LYS A 141 8.25 -25.68 10.24
C LYS A 141 8.39 -24.49 9.29
N ALA A 142 8.34 -23.24 9.78
CA ALA A 142 8.52 -22.09 8.89
C ALA A 142 9.91 -22.14 8.23
N SER A 143 9.96 -22.06 6.91
CA SER A 143 11.22 -22.00 6.19
C SER A 143 11.91 -20.64 6.44
N GLU A 144 13.24 -20.62 6.28
CA GLU A 144 13.99 -19.37 6.39
C GLU A 144 13.55 -18.38 5.31
N ASN A 145 13.31 -18.87 4.08
CA ASN A 145 12.84 -18.08 2.96
C ASN A 145 11.48 -17.43 3.22
N ASP A 146 10.49 -18.16 3.77
CA ASP A 146 9.16 -17.60 4.08
C ASP A 146 9.24 -16.53 5.16
N THR A 147 10.13 -16.72 6.13
CA THR A 147 10.37 -15.75 7.21
C THR A 147 11.00 -14.46 6.66
N GLU A 148 12.00 -14.59 5.79
CA GLU A 148 12.65 -13.46 5.12
C GLU A 148 11.69 -12.73 4.18
N GLU A 149 10.91 -13.47 3.39
CA GLU A 149 9.87 -12.90 2.52
C GLU A 149 8.88 -12.05 3.31
N LEU A 150 8.36 -12.60 4.41
CA LEU A 150 7.42 -11.87 5.27
C LEU A 150 8.06 -10.62 5.87
N GLN A 151 9.31 -10.69 6.33
CA GLN A 151 10.04 -9.54 6.85
C GLN A 151 10.17 -8.43 5.80
N ASN A 152 10.54 -8.80 4.56
CA ASN A 152 10.71 -7.84 3.47
C ASN A 152 9.38 -7.16 3.10
N ILE A 153 8.27 -7.90 3.14
CA ILE A 153 6.92 -7.34 2.93
C ILE A 153 6.54 -6.37 4.05
N VAL A 154 6.76 -6.75 5.32
CA VAL A 154 6.48 -5.88 6.48
C VAL A 154 7.32 -4.61 6.43
N ASP A 155 8.61 -4.71 6.09
CA ASP A 155 9.49 -3.54 5.94
C ASP A 155 9.02 -2.59 4.83
N ALA A 156 8.51 -3.13 3.73
CA ALA A 156 7.96 -2.34 2.63
C ALA A 156 6.67 -1.61 3.01
N VAL A 157 5.77 -2.30 3.74
CA VAL A 157 4.56 -1.67 4.29
C VAL A 157 4.91 -0.57 5.30
N TYR A 158 5.92 -0.79 6.14
CA TYR A 158 6.39 0.23 7.10
C TYR A 158 6.96 1.45 6.38
N LEU A 159 7.80 1.26 5.35
CA LEU A 159 8.30 2.36 4.52
C LEU A 159 7.14 3.17 3.93
N THR A 160 6.17 2.50 3.34
CA THR A 160 4.98 3.17 2.76
C THR A 160 4.21 3.96 3.82
N ARG A 161 4.00 3.39 5.01
CA ARG A 161 3.33 4.07 6.11
C ARG A 161 4.13 5.28 6.60
N ASP A 162 5.45 5.16 6.68
CA ASP A 162 6.32 6.28 7.08
C ASP A 162 6.19 7.43 6.08
N LEU A 163 6.31 7.15 4.77
CA LEU A 163 6.19 8.17 3.71
C LEU A 163 4.85 8.91 3.75
N ILE A 164 3.74 8.17 3.89
CA ILE A 164 2.39 8.77 3.88
C ILE A 164 2.08 9.52 5.19
N ASN A 165 2.63 9.09 6.32
CA ASN A 165 2.45 9.77 7.61
C ASN A 165 3.28 11.04 7.74
N GLU A 166 4.36 11.18 6.96
CA GLU A 166 5.26 12.33 7.02
C GLU A 166 4.51 13.63 6.68
N PRO A 167 4.64 14.70 7.48
CA PRO A 167 4.04 15.99 7.14
C PRO A 167 4.78 16.67 5.98
N PHE A 168 4.07 17.52 5.24
CA PHE A 168 4.63 18.23 4.08
C PHE A 168 5.92 19.00 4.37
N SER A 169 6.05 19.55 5.58
CA SER A 169 7.29 20.24 6.01
C SER A 169 8.55 19.36 6.00
N HIS A 170 8.38 18.04 5.84
CA HIS A 170 9.44 17.03 5.79
C HIS A 170 9.29 16.07 4.60
N MET A 171 8.31 16.32 3.70
CA MET A 171 8.04 15.48 2.54
C MET A 171 7.67 16.36 1.34
N THR A 172 8.66 17.02 0.75
CA THR A 172 8.54 17.69 -0.54
C THR A 172 8.66 16.67 -1.69
N ALA A 173 8.43 17.10 -2.94
CA ALA A 173 8.65 16.25 -4.12
C ALA A 173 10.10 15.72 -4.19
N LYS A 174 11.07 16.54 -3.75
CA LYS A 174 12.47 16.12 -3.66
C LYS A 174 12.69 15.05 -2.58
N ASP A 175 12.11 15.21 -1.40
CA ASP A 175 12.26 14.23 -0.31
C ASP A 175 11.64 12.89 -0.69
N LEU A 176 10.50 12.90 -1.40
CA LEU A 176 9.89 11.69 -1.95
C LEU A 176 10.79 11.01 -2.98
N ALA A 177 11.43 11.78 -3.87
CA ALA A 177 12.40 11.26 -4.82
C ALA A 177 13.65 10.69 -4.12
N ASP A 178 14.17 11.37 -3.09
CA ASP A 178 15.30 10.90 -2.29
C ASP A 178 14.95 9.60 -1.54
N ALA A 179 13.73 9.45 -1.03
CA ALA A 179 13.25 8.20 -0.44
C ALA A 179 13.22 7.05 -1.45
N ALA A 180 12.77 7.29 -2.68
CA ALA A 180 12.80 6.32 -3.77
C ALA A 180 14.24 5.90 -4.14
N VAL A 181 15.16 6.87 -4.24
CA VAL A 181 16.59 6.62 -4.49
C VAL A 181 17.20 5.76 -3.39
N ASN A 182 16.93 6.11 -2.11
CA ASN A 182 17.47 5.38 -0.97
C ASN A 182 16.94 3.94 -0.91
N SER A 183 15.63 3.75 -1.14
CA SER A 183 15.02 2.42 -1.24
C SER A 183 15.63 1.63 -2.41
N GLY A 184 15.76 2.27 -3.58
CA GLY A 184 16.34 1.65 -4.77
C GLY A 184 17.78 1.19 -4.54
N LYS A 185 18.62 2.07 -4.00
CA LYS A 185 20.02 1.77 -3.69
C LYS A 185 20.17 0.58 -2.73
N LYS A 186 19.31 0.52 -1.71
CA LYS A 186 19.32 -0.58 -0.72
C LYS A 186 18.97 -1.93 -1.34
N ASN A 187 18.08 -1.96 -2.33
CA ASN A 187 17.48 -3.18 -2.88
C ASN A 187 17.94 -3.50 -4.33
N GLY A 188 18.93 -2.81 -4.86
CA GLY A 188 19.44 -3.07 -6.21
C GLY A 188 18.50 -2.65 -7.33
N VAL A 189 17.66 -1.64 -7.10
CA VAL A 189 16.80 -1.01 -8.09
C VAL A 189 17.49 0.22 -8.67
N ASN A 190 17.63 0.28 -9.99
CA ASN A 190 18.16 1.47 -10.65
C ASN A 190 17.16 2.61 -10.58
N THR A 191 17.55 3.73 -9.98
CA THR A 191 16.65 4.87 -9.78
C THR A 191 17.19 6.12 -10.42
N THR A 192 16.40 6.73 -11.32
CA THR A 192 16.72 7.97 -12.02
C THR A 192 15.71 9.03 -11.65
N VAL A 193 16.17 10.21 -11.27
CA VAL A 193 15.30 11.36 -10.93
C VAL A 193 15.48 12.44 -11.99
N PHE A 194 14.39 12.83 -12.63
CA PHE A 194 14.34 13.98 -13.53
C PHE A 194 13.96 15.22 -12.72
N ASN A 195 14.76 16.26 -12.85
CA ASN A 195 14.50 17.59 -12.30
C ASN A 195 13.58 18.40 -13.23
N LYS A 196 13.16 19.57 -12.79
CA LYS A 196 12.27 20.48 -13.53
C LYS A 196 12.73 20.72 -14.97
N LYS A 197 14.02 21.01 -15.20
CA LYS A 197 14.55 21.27 -16.53
C LYS A 197 14.38 20.06 -17.48
N LYS A 198 14.55 18.84 -16.97
CA LYS A 198 14.32 17.63 -17.77
C LYS A 198 12.84 17.38 -18.02
N ILE A 199 11.97 17.69 -17.04
CA ILE A 199 10.51 17.62 -17.13
C ILE A 199 10.01 18.62 -18.21
N GLU A 200 10.56 19.84 -18.24
CA GLU A 200 10.28 20.84 -19.28
C GLU A 200 10.69 20.35 -20.67
N THR A 201 11.91 19.77 -20.79
CA THR A 201 12.39 19.19 -22.05
C THR A 201 11.48 18.08 -22.57
N LEU A 202 10.89 17.28 -21.65
CA LEU A 202 9.94 16.21 -21.96
C LEU A 202 8.50 16.74 -22.19
N LYS A 203 8.27 18.04 -22.02
CA LYS A 203 6.97 18.67 -22.20
C LYS A 203 5.85 18.04 -21.34
N MET A 204 6.18 17.66 -20.09
CA MET A 204 5.19 17.13 -19.15
C MET A 204 4.29 18.27 -18.63
N GLY A 205 3.35 18.68 -19.47
CA GLY A 205 2.56 19.91 -19.24
C GLY A 205 1.62 19.81 -18.05
N GLY A 206 1.08 18.62 -17.74
CA GLY A 206 0.24 18.38 -16.58
C GLY A 206 1.02 18.57 -15.28
N LEU A 207 2.18 17.94 -15.16
CA LEU A 207 3.07 18.07 -13.98
C LEU A 207 3.55 19.51 -13.80
N LEU A 208 3.94 20.18 -14.89
CA LEU A 208 4.40 21.58 -14.86
C LEU A 208 3.28 22.55 -14.51
N ALA A 209 2.07 22.35 -15.01
CA ALA A 209 0.93 23.21 -14.72
C ALA A 209 0.55 23.14 -13.23
N VAL A 210 0.45 21.95 -12.66
CA VAL A 210 0.16 21.77 -11.24
C VAL A 210 1.26 22.40 -10.37
N ASN A 211 2.53 22.29 -10.78
CA ASN A 211 3.66 22.88 -10.05
C ASN A 211 3.71 24.42 -10.09
N LYS A 212 3.02 25.10 -11.03
CA LYS A 212 3.14 26.58 -11.19
C LYS A 212 2.90 27.37 -9.91
N GLY A 213 2.04 26.88 -9.01
CA GLY A 213 1.73 27.52 -7.75
C GLY A 213 2.75 27.26 -6.64
N SER A 214 3.64 26.31 -6.83
CA SER A 214 4.63 25.90 -5.84
C SER A 214 5.94 26.69 -5.94
N ILE A 215 6.61 26.83 -4.79
CA ILE A 215 8.01 27.30 -4.72
C ILE A 215 9.00 26.12 -4.82
N ASP A 216 8.53 24.89 -4.59
CA ASP A 216 9.33 23.68 -4.66
C ASP A 216 9.30 23.10 -6.08
N GLU A 217 10.43 22.62 -6.57
CA GLU A 217 10.51 22.06 -7.91
C GLU A 217 9.86 20.67 -7.98
N PRO A 218 9.21 20.33 -9.10
CA PRO A 218 8.67 19.00 -9.33
C PRO A 218 9.79 18.00 -9.60
N THR A 219 9.53 16.73 -9.33
CA THR A 219 10.39 15.62 -9.73
C THR A 219 9.61 14.59 -10.54
N PHE A 220 10.31 13.85 -11.42
CA PHE A 220 9.78 12.67 -12.05
C PHE A 220 10.78 11.53 -11.83
N THR A 221 10.42 10.58 -10.99
CA THR A 221 11.31 9.50 -10.57
C THR A 221 10.95 8.22 -11.31
N ILE A 222 11.97 7.55 -11.82
CA ILE A 222 11.89 6.24 -12.48
C ILE A 222 12.68 5.24 -11.64
N MET A 223 12.03 4.18 -11.16
CA MET A 223 12.68 3.07 -10.49
C MET A 223 12.61 1.84 -11.42
N GLU A 224 13.73 1.28 -11.82
CA GLU A 224 13.80 0.14 -12.72
C GLU A 224 14.42 -1.07 -12.02
N TYR A 225 13.65 -2.13 -11.87
CA TYR A 225 14.10 -3.43 -11.39
C TYR A 225 14.05 -4.44 -12.55
N LYS A 226 15.22 -4.84 -13.05
CA LYS A 226 15.37 -5.78 -14.16
C LYS A 226 16.40 -6.85 -13.82
N PRO A 227 16.01 -7.91 -13.11
CA PRO A 227 16.91 -9.00 -12.79
C PRO A 227 17.33 -9.78 -14.06
N LYS A 228 18.51 -10.41 -14.03
CA LYS A 228 19.02 -11.16 -15.19
C LYS A 228 18.14 -12.33 -15.62
N ASN A 229 17.41 -12.89 -14.67
CA ASN A 229 16.47 -14.00 -14.85
C ASN A 229 15.01 -13.56 -15.01
N ALA A 230 14.77 -12.29 -15.38
CA ALA A 230 13.40 -11.81 -15.59
C ALA A 230 12.66 -12.67 -16.63
N THR A 231 11.47 -13.12 -16.27
CA THR A 231 10.64 -13.99 -17.12
C THR A 231 9.83 -13.22 -18.16
N ASN A 232 9.50 -11.96 -17.88
CA ASN A 232 8.82 -11.06 -18.81
C ASN A 232 9.83 -10.21 -19.59
N LYS A 233 9.61 -10.08 -20.92
CA LYS A 233 10.46 -9.26 -21.81
C LYS A 233 10.09 -7.79 -21.76
N GLN A 234 8.81 -7.48 -21.69
CA GLN A 234 8.25 -6.14 -21.57
C GLN A 234 7.97 -5.86 -20.10
N PRO A 235 8.19 -4.62 -19.61
CA PRO A 235 8.01 -4.32 -18.20
C PRO A 235 6.53 -4.31 -17.81
N ILE A 236 6.26 -4.70 -16.57
CA ILE A 236 5.08 -4.26 -15.84
C ILE A 236 5.41 -2.88 -15.29
N ILE A 237 4.56 -1.87 -15.54
CA ILE A 237 4.79 -0.52 -15.05
C ILE A 237 3.80 -0.20 -13.93
N LEU A 238 4.33 0.31 -12.82
CA LEU A 238 3.57 0.84 -11.70
C LEU A 238 3.67 2.37 -11.71
N VAL A 239 2.53 3.06 -11.77
CA VAL A 239 2.51 4.53 -11.75
C VAL A 239 1.91 4.99 -10.44
N GLY A 240 2.56 5.88 -9.70
CA GLY A 240 2.08 6.38 -8.42
C GLY A 240 1.83 7.87 -8.42
N LYS A 241 0.61 8.33 -8.08
CA LYS A 241 0.32 9.74 -7.83
C LYS A 241 1.22 10.26 -6.69
N GLY A 242 1.96 11.34 -6.95
CA GLY A 242 2.94 11.93 -6.02
C GLY A 242 2.62 13.37 -5.65
N ILE A 243 1.36 13.71 -5.35
CA ILE A 243 1.01 15.04 -4.85
C ILE A 243 1.33 15.11 -3.35
N VAL A 244 2.51 15.64 -3.02
CA VAL A 244 3.03 15.63 -1.65
C VAL A 244 2.22 16.50 -0.69
N TYR A 245 1.52 17.50 -1.22
CA TYR A 245 0.49 18.26 -0.52
C TYR A 245 -0.49 18.89 -1.49
N ASP A 246 -1.78 18.72 -1.25
CA ASP A 246 -2.84 19.24 -2.11
C ASP A 246 -3.74 20.23 -1.37
N THR A 247 -3.67 21.51 -1.75
CA THR A 247 -4.59 22.54 -1.27
C THR A 247 -5.85 22.67 -2.11
N GLY A 248 -5.91 21.98 -3.26
CA GLY A 248 -6.87 22.21 -4.34
C GLY A 248 -6.44 23.32 -5.30
N GLY A 249 -5.28 23.95 -5.11
CA GLY A 249 -4.86 25.12 -5.90
C GLY A 249 -5.81 26.30 -5.71
N LEU A 250 -6.20 26.96 -6.78
CA LEU A 250 -7.19 28.06 -6.73
C LEU A 250 -8.62 27.55 -6.44
N SER A 251 -8.94 26.29 -6.71
CA SER A 251 -10.16 25.60 -6.25
C SER A 251 -9.99 25.11 -4.82
N LEU A 252 -9.75 26.03 -3.89
CA LEU A 252 -9.27 25.78 -2.55
C LEU A 252 -10.15 24.87 -1.72
N LYS A 253 -9.56 23.82 -1.14
CA LYS A 253 -10.24 22.89 -0.21
C LYS A 253 -10.57 23.55 1.13
N PRO A 254 -11.66 23.14 1.81
CA PRO A 254 -11.86 23.47 3.22
C PRO A 254 -10.71 22.89 4.07
N THR A 255 -10.31 23.61 5.13
CA THR A 255 -9.19 23.15 5.98
C THR A 255 -9.57 21.90 6.77
N ALA A 256 -10.66 21.96 7.56
CA ALA A 256 -11.05 20.88 8.47
C ALA A 256 -11.54 19.62 7.75
N ASN A 257 -10.97 18.47 8.10
CA ASN A 257 -11.30 17.16 7.55
C ASN A 257 -11.10 17.01 6.04
N SER A 258 -10.37 17.93 5.40
CA SER A 258 -10.04 17.91 3.99
C SER A 258 -8.57 18.28 3.82
N MET A 259 -8.22 19.57 3.68
CA MET A 259 -6.85 20.02 3.44
C MET A 259 -5.85 19.58 4.52
N ASP A 260 -6.27 19.52 5.79
CA ASP A 260 -5.45 19.04 6.92
C ASP A 260 -4.98 17.59 6.81
N LEU A 261 -5.57 16.83 5.89
CA LEU A 261 -5.20 15.44 5.60
C LEU A 261 -4.38 15.28 4.31
N MET A 262 -4.23 16.33 3.50
CA MET A 262 -3.71 16.23 2.14
C MET A 262 -2.19 15.98 2.02
N LYS A 263 -1.48 15.85 3.13
CA LYS A 263 -0.15 15.22 3.14
C LYS A 263 -0.18 13.76 2.64
N THR A 264 -1.34 13.14 2.62
CA THR A 264 -1.54 11.75 2.18
C THR A 264 -1.76 11.60 0.68
N ASP A 265 -1.78 12.71 -0.06
CA ASP A 265 -2.13 12.71 -1.48
C ASP A 265 -1.03 12.21 -2.41
N MET A 266 0.09 11.82 -1.83
CA MET A 266 1.17 11.05 -2.44
C MET A 266 1.12 9.54 -2.10
N GLY A 267 -0.02 9.08 -1.59
CA GLY A 267 -0.19 7.68 -1.17
C GLY A 267 0.06 6.67 -2.28
N GLY A 268 -0.32 7.00 -3.53
CA GLY A 268 -0.02 6.20 -4.71
C GLY A 268 1.47 5.97 -4.90
N SER A 269 2.27 7.04 -4.83
CA SER A 269 3.73 6.95 -4.91
C SER A 269 4.33 6.19 -3.72
N GLY A 270 3.83 6.42 -2.51
CA GLY A 270 4.27 5.68 -1.33
C GLY A 270 4.07 4.17 -1.48
N VAL A 271 2.91 3.75 -1.99
CA VAL A 271 2.60 2.33 -2.26
C VAL A 271 3.52 1.76 -3.35
N VAL A 272 3.73 2.50 -4.43
CA VAL A 272 4.60 2.06 -5.55
C VAL A 272 6.05 1.90 -5.09
N ILE A 273 6.59 2.84 -4.32
CA ILE A 273 7.95 2.74 -3.73
C ILE A 273 8.05 1.51 -2.82
N GLY A 274 7.06 1.28 -1.95
CA GLY A 274 7.02 0.11 -1.08
C GLY A 274 6.91 -1.20 -1.87
N ALA A 275 6.06 -1.26 -2.90
CA ALA A 275 5.94 -2.44 -3.75
C ALA A 275 7.27 -2.76 -4.46
N MET A 276 7.95 -1.76 -5.03
CA MET A 276 9.27 -1.92 -5.64
C MET A 276 10.31 -2.44 -4.65
N GLN A 277 10.27 -1.96 -3.39
CA GLN A 277 11.13 -2.49 -2.33
C GLN A 277 10.84 -3.98 -2.07
N ALA A 278 9.56 -4.37 -1.89
CA ALA A 278 9.19 -5.75 -1.61
C ALA A 278 9.58 -6.70 -2.75
N ILE A 279 9.32 -6.29 -4.01
CA ILE A 279 9.65 -7.05 -5.23
C ILE A 279 11.15 -7.30 -5.32
N ALA A 280 11.95 -6.24 -5.15
CA ALA A 280 13.40 -6.32 -5.32
C ALA A 280 14.09 -7.03 -4.14
N ALA A 281 13.67 -6.76 -2.89
CA ALA A 281 14.21 -7.41 -1.70
C ALA A 281 13.97 -8.92 -1.72
N ASN A 282 12.80 -9.36 -2.22
CA ASN A 282 12.47 -10.78 -2.39
C ASN A 282 12.96 -11.37 -3.72
N LYS A 283 13.71 -10.60 -4.51
CA LYS A 283 14.36 -11.04 -5.75
C LYS A 283 13.42 -11.72 -6.74
N LEU A 284 12.18 -11.16 -6.88
CA LEU A 284 11.23 -11.71 -7.86
C LEU A 284 11.83 -11.64 -9.27
N ASP A 285 11.58 -12.66 -10.08
CA ASP A 285 12.07 -12.81 -11.44
C ASP A 285 11.27 -12.02 -12.49
N LYS A 286 10.88 -10.79 -12.14
CA LYS A 286 10.03 -9.93 -12.98
C LYS A 286 10.70 -8.59 -13.29
N TYR A 287 10.60 -8.16 -14.55
CA TYR A 287 11.00 -6.82 -14.97
C TYR A 287 9.88 -5.84 -14.63
N VAL A 288 10.14 -4.93 -13.69
CA VAL A 288 9.17 -3.95 -13.20
C VAL A 288 9.78 -2.55 -13.25
N ILE A 289 8.99 -1.56 -13.69
CA ILE A 289 9.36 -0.14 -13.66
C ILE A 289 8.33 0.60 -12.82
N ALA A 290 8.78 1.53 -11.99
CA ALA A 290 7.90 2.50 -11.34
C ALA A 290 8.10 3.89 -11.92
N LEU A 291 6.99 4.63 -12.12
CA LEU A 291 6.98 6.02 -12.56
C LEU A 291 6.27 6.86 -11.51
N ILE A 292 6.95 7.89 -10.99
CA ILE A 292 6.49 8.70 -9.88
C ILE A 292 6.58 10.18 -10.28
N PRO A 293 5.49 10.76 -10.85
CA PRO A 293 5.36 12.20 -11.01
C PRO A 293 5.07 12.85 -9.66
N ALA A 294 5.94 13.74 -9.17
CA ALA A 294 5.77 14.35 -7.86
C ALA A 294 5.85 15.88 -7.88
N THR A 295 4.90 16.50 -7.19
CA THR A 295 4.80 17.95 -6.96
C THR A 295 3.81 18.20 -5.82
N ASP A 296 3.65 19.43 -5.41
CA ASP A 296 2.53 19.92 -4.60
C ASP A 296 1.59 20.80 -5.44
N ASN A 297 0.34 20.91 -5.02
CA ASN A 297 -0.68 21.78 -5.63
C ASN A 297 -1.00 22.94 -4.68
N ARG A 298 -0.53 24.15 -5.01
CA ARG A 298 -0.59 25.33 -4.13
C ARG A 298 -1.18 26.54 -4.84
N PRO A 299 -1.93 27.39 -4.14
CA PRO A 299 -2.34 28.70 -4.64
C PRO A 299 -1.18 29.69 -4.56
N SER A 300 -0.95 30.45 -5.62
CA SER A 300 -0.03 31.58 -5.65
C SER A 300 -0.37 32.50 -6.82
N GLY A 301 0.36 33.60 -6.97
CA GLY A 301 0.20 34.50 -8.11
C GLY A 301 0.50 33.89 -9.49
N ASN A 302 1.23 32.76 -9.50
CA ASN A 302 1.56 32.04 -10.74
C ASN A 302 0.79 30.72 -10.91
N ALA A 303 -0.11 30.36 -9.98
CA ALA A 303 -0.86 29.11 -10.05
C ALA A 303 -1.70 29.04 -11.32
N TYR A 304 -1.84 27.82 -11.87
CA TYR A 304 -2.79 27.61 -12.96
C TYR A 304 -4.23 27.79 -12.46
N ALA A 305 -5.12 28.19 -13.38
CA ALA A 305 -6.46 28.62 -13.05
C ALA A 305 -7.54 27.81 -13.77
N PRO A 306 -8.76 27.68 -13.21
CA PRO A 306 -9.90 27.21 -13.95
C PRO A 306 -10.13 28.08 -15.21
N GLY A 307 -10.32 27.43 -16.37
CA GLY A 307 -10.36 28.06 -17.68
C GLY A 307 -9.04 28.00 -18.47
N ASP A 308 -7.93 27.63 -17.83
CA ASP A 308 -6.66 27.39 -18.54
C ASP A 308 -6.80 26.18 -19.48
N VAL A 309 -6.06 26.21 -20.60
CA VAL A 309 -5.82 25.05 -21.45
C VAL A 309 -4.36 24.68 -21.37
N ILE A 310 -4.09 23.43 -20.99
CA ILE A 310 -2.73 22.89 -20.88
C ILE A 310 -2.47 21.86 -21.98
N THR A 311 -1.24 21.80 -22.47
CA THR A 311 -0.79 20.77 -23.42
C THR A 311 -0.04 19.69 -22.66
N MET A 312 -0.52 18.46 -22.70
CA MET A 312 0.04 17.30 -22.03
C MET A 312 1.28 16.75 -22.76
N HIS A 313 1.94 15.77 -22.14
CA HIS A 313 3.18 15.15 -22.68
C HIS A 313 3.03 14.59 -24.09
N ASP A 314 1.88 14.02 -24.45
CA ASP A 314 1.62 13.46 -25.79
C ASP A 314 1.06 14.47 -26.79
N GLY A 315 0.86 15.71 -26.37
CA GLY A 315 0.32 16.79 -27.19
C GLY A 315 -1.17 17.02 -27.03
N THR A 316 -1.91 16.15 -26.33
CA THR A 316 -3.34 16.34 -26.02
C THR A 316 -3.54 17.64 -25.25
N THR A 317 -4.57 18.41 -25.61
CA THR A 317 -4.94 19.63 -24.91
C THR A 317 -6.04 19.35 -23.88
N VAL A 318 -5.90 19.91 -22.69
CA VAL A 318 -6.83 19.71 -21.57
C VAL A 318 -7.33 21.05 -21.04
N GLU A 319 -8.65 21.25 -21.07
CA GLU A 319 -9.31 22.35 -20.37
C GLU A 319 -9.37 22.06 -18.87
N VAL A 320 -8.84 22.96 -18.07
CA VAL A 320 -8.88 22.89 -16.62
C VAL A 320 -10.15 23.55 -16.11
N LEU A 321 -11.10 22.79 -15.60
CA LEU A 321 -12.31 23.34 -14.97
C LEU A 321 -12.22 23.36 -13.44
N ASN A 322 -11.33 22.56 -12.88
CA ASN A 322 -11.10 22.50 -11.43
C ASN A 322 -9.63 22.17 -11.14
N THR A 323 -8.96 23.04 -10.42
CA THR A 323 -7.55 22.84 -10.05
C THR A 323 -7.37 21.84 -8.92
N ASP A 324 -8.45 21.36 -8.26
CA ASP A 324 -8.48 20.23 -7.31
C ASP A 324 -8.62 18.86 -8.02
N ALA A 325 -8.56 18.86 -9.34
CA ALA A 325 -8.46 17.66 -10.19
C ALA A 325 -7.06 17.55 -10.82
N GLU A 326 -6.03 17.81 -10.03
CA GLU A 326 -4.60 17.91 -10.38
C GLU A 326 -3.94 16.54 -10.52
N GLY A 327 -4.34 15.58 -9.68
CA GLY A 327 -3.74 14.24 -9.63
C GLY A 327 -3.83 13.51 -10.95
N ARG A 328 -4.97 13.64 -11.64
CA ARG A 328 -5.13 13.05 -12.97
C ARG A 328 -4.25 13.71 -14.04
N LEU A 329 -3.91 14.99 -13.88
CA LEU A 329 -3.04 15.70 -14.82
C LEU A 329 -1.60 15.19 -14.72
N VAL A 330 -1.08 15.03 -13.49
CA VAL A 330 0.29 14.52 -13.30
C VAL A 330 0.39 13.03 -13.69
N LEU A 331 -0.66 12.23 -13.43
CA LEU A 331 -0.73 10.84 -13.86
C LEU A 331 -0.78 10.70 -15.38
N ALA A 332 -1.54 11.54 -16.07
CA ALA A 332 -1.66 11.51 -17.54
C ALA A 332 -0.31 11.67 -18.23
N ASP A 333 0.54 12.60 -17.77
CA ASP A 333 1.91 12.73 -18.29
C ASP A 333 2.74 11.45 -18.06
N ALA A 334 2.60 10.82 -16.89
CA ALA A 334 3.31 9.58 -16.58
C ALA A 334 2.82 8.38 -17.39
N LEU A 335 1.50 8.27 -17.60
CA LEU A 335 0.89 7.23 -18.42
C LEU A 335 1.29 7.39 -19.90
N SER A 336 1.23 8.60 -20.41
CA SER A 336 1.71 8.92 -21.76
C SER A 336 3.21 8.61 -21.93
N PHE A 337 4.04 8.96 -20.93
CA PHE A 337 5.48 8.64 -20.93
C PHE A 337 5.74 7.13 -20.88
N ALA A 338 4.87 6.33 -20.25
CA ALA A 338 5.01 4.89 -20.16
C ALA A 338 5.01 4.18 -21.53
N LYS A 339 4.36 4.75 -22.56
CA LYS A 339 4.27 4.20 -23.93
C LYS A 339 5.63 3.87 -24.54
N LYS A 340 6.67 4.64 -24.22
CA LYS A 340 8.03 4.41 -24.74
C LYS A 340 8.65 3.07 -24.33
N TYR A 341 8.18 2.49 -23.23
CA TYR A 341 8.66 1.19 -22.73
C TYR A 341 7.93 0.00 -23.35
N LYS A 342 6.84 0.24 -24.10
CA LYS A 342 5.96 -0.80 -24.66
C LYS A 342 5.56 -1.80 -23.57
N PRO A 343 4.91 -1.35 -22.51
CA PRO A 343 4.66 -2.19 -21.33
C PRO A 343 3.74 -3.37 -21.65
N GLU A 344 3.93 -4.48 -20.92
CA GLU A 344 3.02 -5.61 -20.90
C GLU A 344 1.70 -5.24 -20.20
N LEU A 345 1.82 -4.46 -19.13
CA LEU A 345 0.71 -3.99 -18.31
C LEU A 345 1.15 -2.71 -17.58
N VAL A 346 0.24 -1.75 -17.46
CA VAL A 346 0.42 -0.62 -16.55
C VAL A 346 -0.64 -0.65 -15.47
N ILE A 347 -0.23 -0.46 -14.21
CA ILE A 347 -1.13 -0.29 -13.06
C ILE A 347 -0.81 1.06 -12.44
N ASP A 348 -1.77 1.97 -12.43
CA ASP A 348 -1.61 3.21 -11.68
C ASP A 348 -2.37 3.18 -10.35
N LEU A 349 -1.81 3.85 -9.36
CA LEU A 349 -2.36 3.98 -8.02
C LEU A 349 -2.43 5.44 -7.62
N ALA A 350 -3.59 5.87 -7.17
CA ALA A 350 -3.79 7.25 -6.78
C ALA A 350 -4.79 7.41 -5.63
N THR A 351 -4.52 8.33 -4.74
CA THR A 351 -5.51 8.94 -3.85
C THR A 351 -6.29 9.97 -4.68
N LEU A 352 -7.13 9.46 -5.60
CA LEU A 352 -7.58 10.30 -6.70
C LEU A 352 -8.88 11.02 -6.42
N THR A 353 -9.89 10.32 -5.86
CA THR A 353 -11.22 10.91 -5.74
C THR A 353 -11.88 10.69 -4.39
N GLY A 354 -12.53 11.75 -3.91
CA GLY A 354 -13.48 11.63 -2.80
C GLY A 354 -14.67 10.72 -3.15
N ALA A 355 -15.02 10.61 -4.44
CA ALA A 355 -16.07 9.72 -4.93
C ALA A 355 -15.77 8.24 -4.66
N ALA A 356 -14.53 7.79 -4.86
CA ALA A 356 -14.12 6.42 -4.53
C ALA A 356 -14.21 6.16 -3.02
N SER A 357 -13.76 7.11 -2.20
CA SER A 357 -13.89 7.02 -0.74
C SER A 357 -15.35 6.98 -0.29
N ALA A 358 -16.22 7.77 -0.91
CA ALA A 358 -17.65 7.78 -0.60
C ALA A 358 -18.35 6.48 -1.02
N ALA A 359 -17.92 5.87 -2.14
CA ALA A 359 -18.55 4.66 -2.68
C ALA A 359 -18.34 3.43 -1.79
N ILE A 360 -17.12 3.19 -1.28
CA ILE A 360 -16.78 1.95 -0.57
C ILE A 360 -16.06 2.17 0.76
N GLY A 361 -15.82 3.40 1.16
CA GLY A 361 -15.08 3.73 2.39
C GLY A 361 -13.64 3.24 2.34
N HIS A 362 -13.11 2.85 3.50
CA HIS A 362 -11.74 2.35 3.65
C HIS A 362 -11.62 0.81 3.56
N TYR A 363 -12.70 0.13 3.18
CA TYR A 363 -12.77 -1.34 3.19
C TYR A 363 -12.20 -2.00 1.94
N GLY A 364 -11.87 -1.23 0.91
CA GLY A 364 -11.34 -1.73 -0.34
C GLY A 364 -10.77 -0.63 -1.23
N ILE A 365 -10.34 -1.03 -2.40
CA ILE A 365 -9.74 -0.20 -3.45
C ILE A 365 -10.73 -0.16 -4.62
N VAL A 366 -11.11 1.02 -5.09
CA VAL A 366 -11.89 1.15 -6.32
C VAL A 366 -10.99 0.86 -7.51
N SER A 367 -11.47 0.06 -8.46
CA SER A 367 -10.69 -0.32 -9.64
C SER A 367 -11.47 -0.17 -10.93
N MET A 368 -10.75 0.19 -11.98
CA MET A 368 -11.21 0.23 -13.38
C MET A 368 -10.10 -0.30 -14.27
N HIS A 369 -10.45 -0.79 -15.46
CA HIS A 369 -9.44 -1.31 -16.39
C HIS A 369 -9.88 -1.10 -17.84
N ASP A 370 -8.91 -1.15 -18.75
CA ASP A 370 -9.11 -1.17 -20.19
C ASP A 370 -8.11 -2.14 -20.83
N GLY A 371 -8.61 -3.03 -21.67
CA GLY A 371 -7.81 -4.04 -22.38
C GLY A 371 -7.04 -5.01 -21.47
N SER A 372 -7.48 -5.23 -20.19
CA SER A 372 -6.76 -6.02 -19.19
C SER A 372 -7.66 -6.85 -18.27
N GLU A 373 -8.73 -7.41 -18.80
CA GLU A 373 -9.72 -8.20 -18.05
C GLU A 373 -9.10 -9.38 -17.30
N LYS A 374 -8.17 -10.08 -17.95
CA LYS A 374 -7.46 -11.21 -17.33
C LYS A 374 -6.60 -10.75 -16.16
N GLU A 375 -5.78 -9.74 -16.39
CA GLU A 375 -4.86 -9.15 -15.40
C GLU A 375 -5.62 -8.56 -14.22
N HIS A 376 -6.74 -7.90 -14.48
CA HIS A 376 -7.63 -7.36 -13.45
C HIS A 376 -8.25 -8.49 -12.61
N SER A 377 -8.69 -9.59 -13.23
CA SER A 377 -9.18 -10.77 -12.50
C SER A 377 -8.09 -11.39 -11.62
N GLU A 378 -6.85 -11.48 -12.10
CA GLU A 378 -5.69 -11.97 -11.33
C GLU A 378 -5.39 -11.03 -10.16
N LEU A 379 -5.45 -9.71 -10.38
CA LEU A 379 -5.25 -8.70 -9.35
C LEU A 379 -6.35 -8.78 -8.27
N LYS A 380 -7.62 -9.01 -8.64
CA LYS A 380 -8.72 -9.26 -7.70
C LYS A 380 -8.45 -10.48 -6.82
N LYS A 381 -7.91 -11.58 -7.39
CA LYS A 381 -7.52 -12.76 -6.62
C LYS A 381 -6.39 -12.45 -5.63
N ALA A 382 -5.35 -11.73 -6.06
CA ALA A 382 -4.28 -11.28 -5.16
C ALA A 382 -4.82 -10.39 -4.03
N GLY A 383 -5.76 -9.49 -4.35
CA GLY A 383 -6.45 -8.65 -3.37
C GLY A 383 -7.28 -9.44 -2.37
N ALA A 384 -7.91 -10.52 -2.79
CA ALA A 384 -8.63 -11.42 -1.89
C ALA A 384 -7.67 -12.13 -0.91
N THR A 385 -6.52 -12.60 -1.38
CA THR A 385 -5.51 -13.29 -0.56
C THR A 385 -4.90 -12.37 0.51
N THR A 386 -4.60 -11.11 0.15
CA THR A 386 -4.01 -10.13 1.05
C THR A 386 -5.03 -9.33 1.86
N HIS A 387 -6.33 -9.56 1.59
CA HIS A 387 -7.45 -8.77 2.10
C HIS A 387 -7.30 -7.26 1.80
N GLU A 388 -6.71 -6.94 0.65
CA GLU A 388 -6.65 -5.62 0.02
C GLU A 388 -7.56 -5.63 -1.22
N ARG A 389 -8.88 -5.75 -0.95
CA ARG A 389 -9.92 -6.12 -1.92
C ARG A 389 -10.20 -5.02 -2.91
N LEU A 390 -10.51 -5.40 -4.17
CA LEU A 390 -10.89 -4.51 -5.24
C LEU A 390 -12.42 -4.47 -5.41
N ALA A 391 -12.96 -3.26 -5.56
CA ALA A 391 -14.32 -2.98 -5.99
C ALA A 391 -14.28 -2.40 -7.40
N GLU A 392 -14.66 -3.21 -8.38
CA GLU A 392 -14.70 -2.82 -9.78
C GLU A 392 -15.88 -1.90 -10.06
N MET A 393 -15.63 -0.77 -10.75
CA MET A 393 -16.65 0.15 -11.19
C MET A 393 -16.99 -0.09 -12.66
N PRO A 394 -18.23 0.20 -13.10
CA PRO A 394 -18.58 0.17 -14.51
C PRO A 394 -17.72 1.17 -15.30
N PHE A 395 -17.27 0.78 -16.50
CA PHE A 395 -16.38 1.61 -17.32
C PHE A 395 -16.95 1.79 -18.73
N TRP A 396 -18.27 2.12 -18.80
CA TRP A 396 -19.03 2.24 -20.04
C TRP A 396 -18.65 3.50 -20.85
N SER A 397 -18.84 3.45 -22.17
CA SER A 397 -18.54 4.55 -23.08
C SER A 397 -19.38 5.80 -22.83
N ASP A 398 -20.55 5.68 -22.19
CA ASP A 398 -21.39 6.81 -21.79
C ASP A 398 -20.63 7.88 -21.00
N TYR A 399 -19.65 7.45 -20.19
CA TYR A 399 -18.84 8.36 -19.38
C TYR A 399 -17.78 9.14 -20.18
N ASP A 400 -17.45 8.72 -21.42
CA ASP A 400 -16.50 9.43 -22.28
C ASP A 400 -17.08 10.78 -22.73
N GLU A 401 -18.40 10.87 -22.89
CA GLU A 401 -19.08 12.12 -23.24
C GLU A 401 -18.92 13.19 -22.15
N LEU A 402 -18.77 12.78 -20.89
CA LEU A 402 -18.69 13.71 -19.76
C LEU A 402 -17.36 14.45 -19.67
N ILE A 403 -16.31 13.95 -20.33
CA ILE A 403 -14.98 14.59 -20.33
C ILE A 403 -14.67 15.34 -21.62
N LYS A 404 -15.60 15.43 -22.59
CA LYS A 404 -15.44 16.24 -23.82
C LYS A 404 -15.41 17.71 -23.46
N SER A 405 -14.55 18.48 -24.13
CA SER A 405 -14.47 19.94 -24.04
C SER A 405 -14.92 20.58 -25.32
N GLU A 406 -15.35 21.83 -25.25
CA GLU A 406 -15.67 22.66 -26.43
C GLU A 406 -14.48 23.53 -26.87
N VAL A 407 -13.44 23.64 -26.02
CA VAL A 407 -12.29 24.53 -26.25
C VAL A 407 -10.94 23.79 -26.31
N ALA A 408 -10.90 22.52 -25.88
CA ALA A 408 -9.74 21.64 -25.91
C ALA A 408 -10.15 20.24 -26.35
N ASP A 409 -9.22 19.30 -26.43
CA ASP A 409 -9.55 17.91 -26.78
C ASP A 409 -10.41 17.25 -25.70
N ILE A 410 -10.05 17.45 -24.42
CA ILE A 410 -10.81 16.98 -23.26
C ILE A 410 -10.77 17.99 -22.12
N LYS A 411 -11.58 17.78 -21.08
CA LYS A 411 -11.54 18.57 -19.83
C LYS A 411 -11.23 17.70 -18.63
N ASN A 412 -10.66 18.31 -17.58
CA ASN A 412 -10.23 17.57 -16.39
C ASN A 412 -11.34 17.24 -15.39
N LEU A 413 -12.60 17.57 -15.67
CA LEU A 413 -13.73 17.36 -14.77
C LEU A 413 -14.94 16.81 -15.53
N GLY A 414 -15.49 15.67 -15.11
CA GLY A 414 -16.64 15.00 -15.73
C GLY A 414 -18.00 15.35 -15.10
N GLY A 415 -18.07 16.38 -14.24
CA GLY A 415 -19.30 16.77 -13.55
C GLY A 415 -19.51 16.05 -12.21
N PRO A 416 -20.71 16.20 -11.58
CA PRO A 416 -20.94 15.74 -10.21
C PRO A 416 -21.19 14.24 -10.08
N SER A 417 -21.57 13.55 -11.16
CA SER A 417 -21.91 12.13 -11.14
C SER A 417 -20.75 11.25 -11.61
N GLY A 418 -20.58 10.08 -10.98
CA GLY A 418 -19.58 9.10 -11.40
C GLY A 418 -18.13 9.59 -11.29
N GLY A 419 -17.81 10.45 -10.31
CA GLY A 419 -16.52 11.14 -10.23
C GLY A 419 -15.29 10.24 -10.29
N ALA A 420 -15.34 9.05 -9.69
CA ALA A 420 -14.25 8.06 -9.80
C ALA A 420 -14.14 7.52 -11.23
N ILE A 421 -15.27 7.25 -11.89
CA ILE A 421 -15.32 6.69 -13.24
C ILE A 421 -14.83 7.71 -14.26
N THR A 422 -15.30 8.98 -14.17
CA THR A 422 -14.88 10.04 -15.08
C THR A 422 -13.40 10.40 -14.90
N ALA A 423 -12.86 10.27 -13.69
CA ALA A 423 -11.42 10.37 -13.45
C ALA A 423 -10.65 9.23 -14.13
N GLY A 424 -11.14 8.00 -14.04
CA GLY A 424 -10.58 6.86 -14.78
C GLY A 424 -10.66 7.05 -16.29
N LYS A 425 -11.79 7.54 -16.83
CA LYS A 425 -11.95 7.85 -18.27
C LYS A 425 -10.97 8.91 -18.75
N PHE A 426 -10.73 9.93 -17.93
CA PHE A 426 -9.70 10.92 -18.23
C PHE A 426 -8.32 10.27 -18.36
N LEU A 427 -7.94 9.36 -17.45
CA LEU A 427 -6.67 8.65 -17.50
C LEU A 427 -6.59 7.70 -18.69
N ALA A 428 -7.66 6.98 -19.00
CA ALA A 428 -7.74 6.06 -20.14
C ALA A 428 -7.49 6.73 -21.48
N HIS A 429 -7.78 8.02 -21.63
CA HIS A 429 -7.48 8.80 -22.84
C HIS A 429 -5.98 8.80 -23.19
N PHE A 430 -5.08 8.65 -22.19
CA PHE A 430 -3.64 8.73 -22.36
C PHE A 430 -2.97 7.36 -22.50
N VAL A 431 -3.72 6.25 -22.55
CA VAL A 431 -3.20 4.89 -22.64
C VAL A 431 -3.55 4.24 -24.00
N ASP A 432 -2.66 3.38 -24.48
CA ASP A 432 -2.84 2.56 -25.69
C ASP A 432 -2.26 1.14 -25.48
N TYR A 433 -2.25 0.70 -24.23
CA TYR A 433 -1.72 -0.56 -23.73
C TYR A 433 -2.65 -1.11 -22.64
N PRO A 434 -2.54 -2.42 -22.25
CA PRO A 434 -3.33 -2.97 -21.15
C PRO A 434 -3.10 -2.17 -19.84
N TRP A 435 -4.20 -1.71 -19.23
CA TRP A 435 -4.15 -0.77 -18.12
C TRP A 435 -5.17 -1.06 -17.03
N ILE A 436 -4.76 -0.85 -15.78
CA ILE A 436 -5.60 -0.92 -14.58
C ILE A 436 -5.38 0.33 -13.73
N HIS A 437 -6.47 0.99 -13.36
CA HIS A 437 -6.47 2.09 -12.40
C HIS A 437 -6.95 1.62 -11.03
N LEU A 438 -6.23 2.02 -9.98
CA LEU A 438 -6.56 1.77 -8.59
C LEU A 438 -6.71 3.10 -7.84
N ASP A 439 -7.97 3.47 -7.53
CA ASP A 439 -8.24 4.62 -6.67
C ASP A 439 -8.20 4.17 -5.20
N ILE A 440 -7.13 4.54 -4.52
CA ILE A 440 -6.82 4.19 -3.13
C ILE A 440 -7.16 5.32 -2.14
N ALA A 441 -7.92 6.34 -2.55
CA ALA A 441 -8.25 7.47 -1.69
C ALA A 441 -8.94 7.03 -0.37
N GLY A 442 -9.80 6.00 -0.43
CA GLY A 442 -10.49 5.48 0.75
C GLY A 442 -9.55 4.79 1.75
N PRO A 443 -8.79 3.77 1.34
CA PRO A 443 -8.02 2.93 2.26
C PRO A 443 -6.63 3.46 2.63
N THR A 444 -6.11 4.50 1.98
CA THR A 444 -4.72 4.95 2.19
C THR A 444 -4.47 5.47 3.60
N PHE A 445 -5.41 6.24 4.15
CA PHE A 445 -5.28 6.87 5.48
C PHE A 445 -6.60 6.81 6.25
N ILE A 446 -6.56 6.28 7.46
CA ILE A 446 -7.76 6.05 8.28
C ILE A 446 -7.68 6.77 9.64
N LYS A 447 -8.80 7.37 10.07
CA LYS A 447 -8.86 8.17 11.30
C LYS A 447 -9.00 7.33 12.57
N ALA A 448 -9.46 6.09 12.47
CA ALA A 448 -9.64 5.16 13.57
C ALA A 448 -8.86 3.86 13.34
N LYS A 449 -8.54 3.13 14.40
CA LYS A 449 -7.87 1.82 14.27
C LYS A 449 -8.75 0.84 13.49
N TYR A 450 -8.17 0.17 12.50
CA TYR A 450 -8.80 -0.90 11.71
C TYR A 450 -7.93 -2.16 11.72
N GLY A 451 -8.03 -2.92 12.80
CA GLY A 451 -7.21 -4.12 13.02
C GLY A 451 -5.71 -3.81 12.92
N TYR A 452 -4.95 -4.73 12.36
CA TYR A 452 -3.51 -4.62 12.15
C TYR A 452 -3.09 -3.50 11.15
N ARG A 453 -4.04 -2.91 10.42
CA ARG A 453 -3.77 -1.74 9.54
C ARG A 453 -3.50 -0.48 10.33
N GLY A 454 -3.90 -0.47 11.62
CA GLY A 454 -3.63 0.62 12.55
C GLY A 454 -4.53 1.83 12.31
N LYS A 455 -4.03 3.00 12.72
CA LYS A 455 -4.58 4.34 12.50
C LYS A 455 -3.54 5.15 11.74
N GLY A 456 -3.96 6.02 10.84
CA GLY A 456 -3.07 6.76 9.95
C GLY A 456 -2.86 6.03 8.63
N ALA A 457 -1.67 6.09 8.08
CA ALA A 457 -1.33 5.39 6.84
C ALA A 457 -1.38 3.87 6.99
N THR A 458 -2.09 3.21 6.10
CA THR A 458 -2.33 1.76 6.15
C THR A 458 -1.29 0.94 5.41
N GLY A 459 -0.71 1.50 4.34
CA GLY A 459 0.14 0.79 3.39
C GLY A 459 -0.61 -0.19 2.48
N MET A 460 -1.95 -0.07 2.41
CA MET A 460 -2.76 -0.86 1.47
C MET A 460 -2.32 -0.62 0.03
N GLY A 461 -2.24 -1.70 -0.74
CA GLY A 461 -1.72 -1.73 -2.11
C GLY A 461 -0.34 -2.39 -2.22
N VAL A 462 0.51 -2.29 -1.20
CA VAL A 462 1.86 -2.90 -1.21
C VAL A 462 1.79 -4.42 -1.30
N ARG A 463 1.03 -5.06 -0.41
CA ARG A 463 0.88 -6.53 -0.38
C ARG A 463 0.12 -7.03 -1.60
N LEU A 464 -0.89 -6.28 -2.04
CA LEU A 464 -1.65 -6.54 -3.26
C LEU A 464 -0.72 -6.62 -4.48
N LEU A 465 0.06 -5.57 -4.73
CA LEU A 465 0.96 -5.51 -5.89
C LEU A 465 2.05 -6.57 -5.81
N TYR A 466 2.66 -6.75 -4.64
CA TYR A 466 3.65 -7.80 -4.43
C TYR A 466 3.08 -9.18 -4.76
N GLN A 467 1.92 -9.53 -4.18
CA GLN A 467 1.28 -10.83 -4.40
C GLN A 467 0.85 -11.04 -5.86
N PHE A 468 0.36 -9.99 -6.51
CA PHE A 468 0.00 -10.04 -7.92
C PHE A 468 1.21 -10.33 -8.80
N ILE A 469 2.31 -9.57 -8.62
CA ILE A 469 3.53 -9.72 -9.42
C ILE A 469 4.20 -11.08 -9.15
N LYS A 470 4.22 -11.55 -7.90
CA LYS A 470 4.72 -12.87 -7.52
C LYS A 470 3.97 -14.00 -8.20
N ASN A 471 2.67 -13.88 -8.35
CA ASN A 471 1.81 -14.93 -8.92
C ASN A 471 1.79 -14.97 -10.46
N ARG A 472 2.34 -13.97 -11.14
CA ARG A 472 2.40 -13.98 -12.61
C ARG A 472 3.40 -15.01 -13.11
N ALA A 473 2.95 -15.81 -14.09
CA ALA A 473 3.75 -16.85 -14.72
C ALA A 473 4.89 -16.26 -15.58
#